data_4ba5caf0d5fa1d901426c9e64c7ed6fe
#
_entry.id   4ba5caf0d5fa1d901426c9e64c7ed6fe
#
_cell.length_a   1.000
_cell.length_b   1.000
_cell.length_c   1.000
_cell.angle_alpha   90.00
_cell.angle_beta   90.00
_cell.angle_gamma   90.00
#
_symmetry.space_group_name_H-M   'P 1'
#
loop_
_entity.id
_entity.type
_entity.pdbx_description
1 polymer ?
#
loop_
_entity_poly.entity_id
_entity_poly.type
_entity_poly.pdbx_seq_one_letter_code
_entity_poly.pdbx_strand_id
1 'polypeptide(L)'
;IEKLFGVGPDMFYSAFSPYFDDLSKYGDSSTNAAHNEYLNYLITIGITGLLSYLAIVCGTIKNAVKYAKENPMLIACVSAVICYAVQSVVNLYQPITTPLFFIFIALCEAFVRNAKAEKSAVSAV
;
A
#
# COMPACT_ATOMS: atom_id res chain seq x y z
N ILE A 1 14.85 12.76 13.15
CA ILE A 1 13.90 11.75 13.65
C ILE A 1 12.65 11.76 12.76
N GLU A 2 12.02 12.91 12.49
CA GLU A 2 10.81 13.04 11.67
C GLU A 2 10.94 12.47 10.26
N LYS A 3 12.08 12.62 9.60
CA LYS A 3 12.30 12.03 8.27
C LYS A 3 12.29 10.50 8.27
N LEU A 4 12.66 9.89 9.39
CA LEU A 4 12.68 8.42 9.51
C LEU A 4 11.31 7.86 9.91
N PHE A 5 10.62 8.50 10.85
CA PHE A 5 9.41 7.98 11.47
C PHE A 5 8.15 8.81 11.16
N GLY A 6 8.29 9.90 10.39
CA GLY A 6 7.20 10.81 10.07
C GLY A 6 6.79 11.71 11.22
N VAL A 7 5.75 12.48 10.99
CA VAL A 7 5.18 13.42 11.99
C VAL A 7 4.10 12.77 12.86
N GLY A 8 3.67 11.56 12.52
CA GLY A 8 2.61 10.82 13.20
C GLY A 8 1.34 10.71 12.35
N PRO A 9 0.50 9.67 12.62
CA PRO A 9 -0.82 9.55 12.01
C PRO A 9 -1.67 10.80 12.28
N ASP A 10 -2.47 11.21 11.30
CA ASP A 10 -3.35 12.39 11.33
C ASP A 10 -2.67 13.74 11.57
N MET A 11 -1.32 13.80 11.64
CA MET A 11 -0.56 15.03 11.87
C MET A 11 -0.18 15.76 10.57
N PHE A 12 -0.72 15.35 9.42
CA PHE A 12 -0.43 15.99 8.14
C PHE A 12 -0.74 17.50 8.17
N TYR A 13 -1.92 17.88 8.66
CA TYR A 13 -2.31 19.29 8.82
C TYR A 13 -1.30 20.09 9.64
N SER A 14 -0.86 19.53 10.77
CA SER A 14 0.12 20.20 11.66
C SER A 14 1.48 20.37 10.99
N ALA A 15 1.91 19.41 10.17
CA ALA A 15 3.17 19.48 9.43
C ALA A 15 3.14 20.57 8.34
N PHE A 16 1.97 20.81 7.73
CA PHE A 16 1.81 21.74 6.62
C PHE A 16 1.29 23.12 7.03
N SER A 17 0.73 23.26 8.23
CA SER A 17 0.17 24.53 8.71
C SER A 17 1.14 25.73 8.61
N PRO A 18 2.46 25.60 8.83
CA PRO A 18 3.39 26.73 8.66
C PRO A 18 3.51 27.23 7.21
N TYR A 19 3.10 26.43 6.23
CA TYR A 19 3.20 26.73 4.79
C TYR A 19 1.88 27.16 4.16
N PHE A 20 0.78 27.25 4.93
CA PHE A 20 -0.54 27.56 4.37
C PHE A 20 -0.63 28.97 3.77
N ASP A 21 0.10 29.94 4.31
CA ASP A 21 0.15 31.29 3.72
C ASP A 21 0.76 31.28 2.31
N ASP A 22 1.72 30.40 2.07
CA ASP A 22 2.30 30.22 0.74
C ASP A 22 1.39 29.40 -0.18
N LEU A 23 0.71 28.38 0.33
CA LEU A 23 -0.24 27.55 -0.41
C LEU A 23 -1.51 28.34 -0.82
N SER A 24 -1.94 29.28 0.01
CA SER A 24 -3.09 30.15 -0.29
C SER A 24 -2.92 30.95 -1.58
N LYS A 25 -1.67 31.27 -1.96
CA LYS A 25 -1.34 31.93 -3.23
C LYS A 25 -1.67 31.07 -4.46
N TYR A 26 -1.79 29.76 -4.29
CA TYR A 26 -2.14 28.79 -5.33
C TYR A 26 -3.59 28.32 -5.22
N GLY A 27 -4.42 29.00 -4.41
CA GLY A 27 -5.85 28.71 -4.28
C GLY A 27 -6.22 27.62 -3.26
N ASP A 28 -5.25 27.06 -2.53
CA ASP A 28 -5.50 26.07 -1.48
C ASP A 28 -5.25 26.69 -0.11
N SER A 29 -6.30 26.81 0.70
CA SER A 29 -6.23 27.44 2.03
C SER A 29 -6.13 26.43 3.20
N SER A 30 -6.38 25.13 2.95
CA SER A 30 -6.25 24.09 3.97
C SER A 30 -6.19 22.70 3.33
N THR A 31 -5.07 22.03 3.43
CA THR A 31 -4.87 20.66 2.96
C THR A 31 -4.74 19.72 4.15
N ASN A 32 -5.63 18.75 4.24
CA ASN A 32 -5.63 17.72 5.29
C ASN A 32 -4.86 16.46 4.90
N ALA A 33 -4.47 16.33 3.63
CA ALA A 33 -3.80 15.15 3.11
C ALA A 33 -3.13 15.42 1.75
N ALA A 34 -2.14 14.61 1.39
CA ALA A 34 -1.35 14.76 0.18
C ALA A 34 -2.07 14.38 -1.14
N HIS A 35 -3.31 13.87 -1.12
CA HIS A 35 -4.01 13.26 -2.26
C HIS A 35 -3.15 12.26 -3.06
N ASN A 36 -2.20 11.65 -2.38
CA ASN A 36 -1.32 10.58 -2.82
C ASN A 36 -0.95 9.77 -1.58
N GLU A 37 -1.36 8.50 -1.53
CA GLU A 37 -1.20 7.67 -0.35
C GLU A 37 0.27 7.44 0.01
N TYR A 38 1.14 7.31 -1.00
CA TYR A 38 2.59 7.13 -0.77
C TYR A 38 3.23 8.37 -0.15
N LEU A 39 2.88 9.56 -0.64
CA LEU A 39 3.36 10.82 -0.05
C LEU A 39 2.78 11.02 1.35
N ASN A 40 1.52 10.65 1.55
CA ASN A 40 0.90 10.72 2.87
C ASN A 40 1.61 9.79 3.87
N TYR A 41 1.94 8.56 3.48
CA TYR A 41 2.74 7.65 4.29
C TYR A 41 4.15 8.18 4.56
N LEU A 42 4.81 8.74 3.53
CA LEU A 42 6.14 9.33 3.71
C LEU A 42 6.14 10.44 4.77
N ILE A 43 5.10 11.27 4.82
CA ILE A 43 4.98 12.37 5.77
C ILE A 43 4.57 11.85 7.14
N THR A 44 3.56 10.99 7.22
CA THR A 44 2.94 10.58 8.49
C THR A 44 3.71 9.48 9.22
N ILE A 45 4.25 8.49 8.52
CA ILE A 45 4.98 7.35 9.11
C ILE A 45 6.44 7.25 8.66
N GLY A 46 6.90 8.26 7.90
CA GLY A 46 8.28 8.39 7.46
C GLY A 46 8.73 7.37 6.43
N ILE A 47 10.02 7.45 6.11
CA ILE A 47 10.62 6.57 5.09
C ILE A 47 10.59 5.10 5.51
N THR A 48 10.72 4.80 6.80
CA THR A 48 10.68 3.42 7.31
C THR A 48 9.32 2.78 7.13
N GLY A 49 8.25 3.50 7.42
CA GLY A 49 6.88 3.05 7.21
C GLY A 49 6.55 2.89 5.72
N LEU A 50 6.93 3.85 4.89
CA LEU A 50 6.74 3.77 3.44
C LEU A 50 7.48 2.57 2.84
N LEU A 51 8.75 2.35 3.19
CA LEU A 51 9.52 1.21 2.68
C LEU A 51 8.93 -0.13 3.13
N SER A 52 8.45 -0.22 4.37
CA SER A 52 7.77 -1.41 4.89
C SER A 52 6.47 -1.70 4.11
N TYR A 53 5.66 -0.67 3.85
CA TYR A 53 4.46 -0.78 3.04
C TYR A 53 4.78 -1.26 1.61
N LEU A 54 5.75 -0.62 0.95
CA LEU A 54 6.18 -1.00 -0.40
C LEU A 54 6.74 -2.43 -0.44
N ALA A 55 7.50 -2.85 0.57
CA ALA A 55 8.02 -4.20 0.67
C ALA A 55 6.90 -5.25 0.74
N ILE A 56 5.83 -4.98 1.51
CA ILE A 56 4.65 -5.85 1.58
C ILE A 56 3.96 -5.92 0.21
N VAL A 57 3.65 -4.79 -0.40
CA VAL A 57 2.93 -4.73 -1.69
C VAL A 57 3.73 -5.41 -2.80
N CYS A 58 5.00 -5.01 -2.98
CA CYS A 58 5.86 -5.57 -4.02
C CYS A 58 6.15 -7.06 -3.78
N GLY A 59 6.34 -7.47 -2.53
CA GLY A 59 6.54 -8.86 -2.14
C GLY A 59 5.32 -9.72 -2.48
N THR A 60 4.12 -9.25 -2.15
CA THR A 60 2.86 -9.91 -2.49
C THR A 60 2.71 -10.05 -4.00
N ILE A 61 2.87 -8.96 -4.76
CA ILE A 61 2.74 -8.99 -6.23
C ILE A 61 3.75 -9.97 -6.83
N LYS A 62 5.02 -9.89 -6.45
CA LYS A 62 6.08 -10.79 -6.94
C LYS A 62 5.76 -12.26 -6.68
N ASN A 63 5.34 -12.59 -5.45
CA ASN A 63 5.00 -13.96 -5.09
C ASN A 63 3.74 -14.43 -5.81
N ALA A 64 2.69 -13.63 -5.86
CA ALA A 64 1.43 -13.97 -6.51
C ALA A 64 1.62 -14.21 -8.01
N VAL A 65 2.34 -13.33 -8.72
CA VAL A 65 2.63 -13.49 -10.15
C VAL A 65 3.43 -14.76 -10.42
N LYS A 66 4.38 -15.13 -9.55
CA LYS A 66 5.18 -16.36 -9.69
C LYS A 66 4.31 -17.62 -9.68
N TYR A 67 3.25 -17.66 -8.90
CA TYR A 67 2.35 -18.81 -8.72
C TYR A 67 1.00 -18.66 -9.45
N ALA A 68 0.79 -17.57 -10.19
CA ALA A 68 -0.47 -17.23 -10.85
C ALA A 68 -0.97 -18.30 -11.83
N LYS A 69 -0.05 -19.03 -12.47
CA LYS A 69 -0.40 -20.11 -13.43
C LYS A 69 -1.07 -21.32 -12.77
N GLU A 70 -0.90 -21.48 -11.47
CA GLU A 70 -1.36 -22.64 -10.73
C GLU A 70 -2.74 -22.43 -10.11
N ASN A 71 -3.14 -21.16 -9.93
CA ASN A 71 -4.45 -20.82 -9.34
C ASN A 71 -5.03 -19.55 -9.99
N PRO A 72 -6.13 -19.67 -10.78
CA PRO A 72 -6.78 -18.51 -11.40
C PRO A 72 -7.28 -17.46 -10.39
N MET A 73 -7.69 -17.87 -9.17
CA MET A 73 -8.12 -16.94 -8.13
C MET A 73 -6.99 -16.02 -7.68
N LEU A 74 -5.74 -16.50 -7.76
CA LEU A 74 -4.57 -15.71 -7.45
C LEU A 74 -4.40 -14.54 -8.44
N ILE A 75 -4.74 -14.77 -9.72
CA ILE A 75 -4.72 -13.71 -10.73
C ILE A 75 -5.73 -12.62 -10.37
N ALA A 76 -6.95 -13.00 -10.00
CA ALA A 76 -7.98 -12.04 -9.62
C ALA A 76 -7.57 -11.21 -8.38
N CYS A 77 -7.07 -11.88 -7.34
CA CYS A 77 -6.63 -11.21 -6.12
C CYS A 77 -5.44 -10.26 -6.36
N VAL A 78 -4.42 -10.69 -7.09
CA VAL A 78 -3.25 -9.84 -7.37
C VAL A 78 -3.60 -8.67 -8.28
N SER A 79 -4.53 -8.85 -9.22
CA SER A 79 -5.02 -7.74 -10.04
C SER A 79 -5.71 -6.67 -9.20
N ALA A 80 -6.50 -7.07 -8.21
CA ALA A 80 -7.13 -6.13 -7.26
C ALA A 80 -6.07 -5.35 -6.45
N VAL A 81 -5.00 -6.03 -5.99
CA VAL A 81 -3.88 -5.39 -5.28
C VAL A 81 -3.17 -4.39 -6.18
N ILE A 82 -2.89 -4.75 -7.45
CA ILE A 82 -2.23 -3.85 -8.41
C ILE A 82 -3.11 -2.64 -8.71
N CYS A 83 -4.41 -2.83 -8.97
CA CYS A 83 -5.34 -1.73 -9.22
C CYS A 83 -5.38 -0.74 -8.07
N TYR A 84 -5.48 -1.22 -6.83
CA TYR A 84 -5.44 -0.35 -5.65
C TYR A 84 -4.11 0.40 -5.56
N ALA A 85 -2.99 -0.29 -5.71
CA ALA A 85 -1.66 0.34 -5.64
C ALA A 85 -1.46 1.44 -6.70
N VAL A 86 -1.99 1.25 -7.91
CA VAL A 86 -1.97 2.29 -8.96
C VAL A 86 -2.88 3.45 -8.60
N GLN A 87 -4.09 3.17 -8.11
CA GLN A 87 -5.04 4.21 -7.70
C GLN A 87 -4.48 5.07 -6.55
N SER A 88 -3.73 4.48 -5.62
CA SER A 88 -3.10 5.17 -4.48
C SER A 88 -2.10 6.28 -4.86
N VAL A 89 -1.65 6.31 -6.12
CA VAL A 89 -0.79 7.40 -6.64
C VAL A 89 -1.55 8.74 -6.72
N VAL A 90 -2.85 8.69 -6.96
CA VAL A 90 -3.71 9.88 -7.16
C VAL A 90 -4.84 9.98 -6.15
N ASN A 91 -4.89 9.08 -5.18
CA ASN A 91 -5.95 9.02 -4.18
C ASN A 91 -5.39 8.74 -2.78
N LEU A 92 -6.24 8.90 -1.78
CA LEU A 92 -5.95 8.58 -0.38
C LEU A 92 -6.58 7.24 0.01
N TYR A 93 -6.08 6.68 1.12
CA TYR A 93 -6.75 5.59 1.78
C TYR A 93 -8.23 5.92 2.07
N GLN A 94 -9.09 4.97 1.87
CA GLN A 94 -10.50 5.10 2.15
C GLN A 94 -10.95 4.01 3.13
N PRO A 95 -11.81 4.36 4.12
CA PRO A 95 -12.23 3.41 5.15
C PRO A 95 -12.85 2.11 4.62
N ILE A 96 -13.44 2.14 3.43
CA ILE A 96 -14.08 0.98 2.82
C ILE A 96 -13.11 0.16 1.97
N THR A 97 -12.30 0.82 1.13
CA THR A 97 -11.47 0.12 0.13
C THR A 97 -10.12 -0.34 0.70
N THR A 98 -9.56 0.40 1.66
CA THR A 98 -8.28 0.03 2.26
C THR A 98 -8.32 -1.29 3.03
N PRO A 99 -9.33 -1.61 3.84
CA PRO A 99 -9.45 -2.94 4.44
C PRO A 99 -9.55 -4.06 3.41
N LEU A 100 -10.29 -3.85 2.31
CA LEU A 100 -10.39 -4.83 1.23
C LEU A 100 -9.04 -5.09 0.56
N PHE A 101 -8.24 -4.04 0.35
CA PHE A 101 -6.88 -4.18 -0.16
C PHE A 101 -6.02 -5.11 0.70
N PHE A 102 -6.03 -4.95 2.02
CA PHE A 102 -5.30 -5.84 2.93
C PHE A 102 -5.87 -7.26 2.96
N ILE A 103 -7.19 -7.42 2.79
CA ILE A 103 -7.82 -8.74 2.63
C ILE A 103 -7.30 -9.42 1.36
N PHE A 104 -7.21 -8.71 0.23
CA PHE A 104 -6.66 -9.28 -1.01
C PHE A 104 -5.18 -9.62 -0.89
N ILE A 105 -4.38 -8.85 -0.16
CA ILE A 105 -2.99 -9.19 0.17
C ILE A 105 -2.94 -10.51 0.96
N ALA A 106 -3.77 -10.65 1.99
CA ALA A 106 -3.83 -11.87 2.79
C ALA A 106 -4.29 -13.10 1.98
N LEU A 107 -5.26 -12.93 1.10
CA LEU A 107 -5.70 -14.00 0.18
C LEU A 107 -4.60 -14.39 -0.80
N CYS A 108 -3.88 -13.44 -1.37
CA CYS A 108 -2.72 -13.72 -2.22
C CYS A 108 -1.70 -14.59 -1.48
N GLU A 109 -1.35 -14.23 -0.25
CA GLU A 109 -0.39 -14.98 0.55
C GLU A 109 -0.90 -16.38 0.89
N ALA A 110 -2.19 -16.53 1.23
CA ALA A 110 -2.80 -17.84 1.51
C ALA A 110 -2.74 -18.76 0.28
N PHE A 111 -3.12 -18.26 -0.89
CA PHE A 111 -3.06 -19.04 -2.13
C PHE A 111 -1.62 -19.39 -2.54
N VAL A 112 -0.66 -18.50 -2.35
CA VAL A 112 0.76 -18.78 -2.60
C VAL A 112 1.29 -19.86 -1.67
N ARG A 113 0.91 -19.85 -0.39
CA ARG A 113 1.30 -20.90 0.57
C ARG A 113 0.73 -22.26 0.17
N ASN A 114 -0.52 -22.33 -0.24
CA ASN A 114 -1.14 -23.56 -0.71
C ASN A 114 -0.41 -24.11 -1.95
N ALA A 115 -0.15 -23.27 -2.95
CA ALA A 115 0.58 -23.67 -4.16
C ALA A 115 2.01 -24.16 -3.85
N LYS A 116 2.70 -23.56 -2.89
CA LYS A 116 4.01 -24.05 -2.43
C LYS A 116 3.92 -25.41 -1.76
N ALA A 117 2.91 -25.63 -0.92
CA ALA A 117 2.72 -26.91 -0.22
C ALA A 117 2.43 -28.04 -1.20
N GLU A 118 1.57 -27.81 -2.21
CA GLU A 118 1.28 -28.79 -3.26
C GLU A 118 2.53 -29.15 -4.06
N LYS A 119 3.35 -28.17 -4.46
CA LYS A 119 4.62 -28.44 -5.16
C LYS A 119 5.59 -29.27 -4.32
N SER A 120 5.70 -28.95 -3.04
CA SER A 120 6.57 -29.70 -2.13
C SER A 120 6.10 -31.15 -1.98
N ALA A 121 4.80 -31.39 -1.90
CA ALA A 121 4.24 -32.74 -1.81
C ALA A 121 4.52 -33.55 -3.07
N VAL A 122 4.35 -32.97 -4.26
CA VAL A 122 4.63 -33.63 -5.56
C VAL A 122 6.13 -33.93 -5.73
N SER A 123 7.02 -33.09 -5.24
CA SER A 123 8.47 -33.32 -5.36
C SER A 123 9.02 -34.35 -4.35
N ALA A 124 8.23 -34.77 -3.36
CA ALA A 124 8.61 -35.75 -2.35
C ALA A 124 8.19 -37.18 -2.71
N VAL A 125 7.47 -37.38 -3.80
CA VAL A 125 7.04 -38.67 -4.39
C VAL A 125 7.91 -39.00 -5.58
#